data_c81e2c6b1a2743f8afbdcf05476f7e34
#
_entry.id   c81e2c6b1a2743f8afbdcf05476f7e34
#
_cell.length_a   1.000
_cell.length_b   1.000
_cell.length_c   1.000
_cell.angle_alpha   90.00
_cell.angle_beta   90.00
_cell.angle_gamma   90.00
#
_symmetry.space_group_name_H-M   'P 1'
#
loop_
_entity.id
_entity.type
_entity.pdbx_description
1 polymer ?
#
loop_
_entity_poly.entity_id
_entity_poly.type
_entity_poly.pdbx_seq_one_letter_code
_entity_poly.pdbx_strand_id
1 'polypeptide(L)'
;MRLSVICLAGFLCLYAGLPVLAAKEAQTVKISRFSAKKYGDEPFGVTAKASSKLPVSIFVNGPASVDKKGKITIKGAGMVRVFAIQMGNEQFMPAKPEMVTVEIAKASLVVRAVDKKMKEGEKHPDFTVTYKGFVNGESVENLTKPAIAKLVEDGKGKRKKHKIVPSGSESRNYSFKYISGDLNVILKRKSFSDEIDICPGIGVACSRSQKTD
;
A
#
# COMPACT_ATOMS: atom_id res chain seq x y z
N MET A 1 -16.95 89.41 -30.13
CA MET A 1 -15.71 89.31 -30.91
C MET A 1 -15.64 87.93 -31.52
N ARG A 2 -15.90 87.79 -32.82
CA ARG A 2 -15.90 86.53 -33.55
C ARG A 2 -14.47 86.35 -34.08
N LEU A 3 -13.84 85.22 -33.64
CA LEU A 3 -12.58 84.82 -34.28
C LEU A 3 -12.90 83.67 -35.27
N SER A 4 -12.84 84.10 -36.57
CA SER A 4 -12.85 83.13 -37.68
C SER A 4 -11.50 82.39 -37.68
N VAL A 5 -11.52 81.08 -37.57
CA VAL A 5 -10.34 80.29 -37.89
C VAL A 5 -10.55 79.70 -39.27
N ILE A 6 -9.66 80.14 -40.17
CA ILE A 6 -9.53 79.70 -41.57
C ILE A 6 -8.93 78.28 -41.52
N CYS A 7 -9.69 77.34 -42.05
CA CYS A 7 -9.25 75.92 -42.23
C CYS A 7 -8.41 75.90 -43.52
N LEU A 8 -7.06 75.82 -43.42
CA LEU A 8 -6.16 75.59 -44.53
C LEU A 8 -5.89 74.08 -44.70
N ALA A 9 -6.02 73.70 -45.94
CA ALA A 9 -6.06 72.33 -46.48
C ALA A 9 -4.89 71.43 -46.05
N GLY A 10 -5.22 70.14 -45.90
CA GLY A 10 -4.38 69.07 -46.37
C GLY A 10 -3.26 68.56 -45.48
N PHE A 11 -3.62 68.03 -44.28
CA PHE A 11 -2.72 67.06 -43.65
C PHE A 11 -3.54 65.84 -43.26
N LEU A 12 -3.53 64.84 -44.17
CA LEU A 12 -4.05 63.53 -43.90
C LEU A 12 -3.14 62.88 -42.83
N CYS A 13 -3.50 63.09 -41.56
CA CYS A 13 -2.85 62.43 -40.45
C CYS A 13 -3.23 60.93 -40.51
N LEU A 14 -2.43 60.12 -41.23
CA LEU A 14 -2.45 58.69 -41.07
C LEU A 14 -2.07 58.41 -39.62
N TYR A 15 -3.08 58.33 -38.73
CA TYR A 15 -2.91 57.63 -37.47
C TYR A 15 -2.72 56.16 -37.82
N ALA A 16 -1.46 55.74 -38.04
CA ALA A 16 -1.06 54.37 -37.98
C ALA A 16 -1.47 53.90 -36.57
N GLY A 17 -2.58 53.18 -36.51
CA GLY A 17 -3.07 52.58 -35.25
C GLY A 17 -1.94 51.71 -34.71
N LEU A 18 -1.24 52.22 -33.70
CA LEU A 18 -0.34 51.39 -32.91
C LEU A 18 -1.19 50.21 -32.41
N PRO A 19 -0.76 48.95 -32.59
CA PRO A 19 -1.48 47.82 -32.04
C PRO A 19 -1.54 48.02 -30.52
N VAL A 20 -2.73 48.28 -30.02
CA VAL A 20 -2.98 48.24 -28.57
C VAL A 20 -2.64 46.79 -28.15
N LEU A 21 -1.50 46.63 -27.50
CA LEU A 21 -1.15 45.32 -26.89
C LEU A 21 -2.18 45.05 -25.81
N ALA A 22 -3.21 44.29 -26.16
CA ALA A 22 -4.25 43.91 -25.21
C ALA A 22 -3.60 43.14 -24.02
N ALA A 23 -3.83 43.64 -22.82
CA ALA A 23 -3.34 42.98 -21.61
C ALA A 23 -3.91 41.56 -21.54
N LYS A 24 -3.06 40.57 -21.31
CA LYS A 24 -3.50 39.20 -21.18
C LYS A 24 -4.39 39.02 -19.95
N GLU A 25 -5.46 38.24 -20.08
CA GLU A 25 -6.37 37.93 -19.01
C GLU A 25 -5.80 36.92 -18.01
N ALA A 26 -6.07 37.12 -16.73
CA ALA A 26 -5.70 36.18 -15.70
C ALA A 26 -6.62 34.93 -15.75
N GLN A 27 -6.05 33.77 -15.48
CA GLN A 27 -6.79 32.51 -15.44
C GLN A 27 -6.41 31.65 -14.21
N THR A 28 -7.28 30.69 -13.89
CA THR A 28 -7.06 29.73 -12.81
C THR A 28 -7.19 28.31 -13.32
N VAL A 29 -6.51 27.36 -12.65
CA VAL A 29 -6.63 25.92 -12.89
C VAL A 29 -7.21 25.27 -11.66
N LYS A 30 -8.09 24.28 -11.83
CA LYS A 30 -8.63 23.46 -10.76
C LYS A 30 -8.51 21.97 -11.10
N ILE A 31 -8.02 21.18 -10.13
CA ILE A 31 -7.96 19.71 -10.21
C ILE A 31 -9.22 19.13 -9.60
N SER A 32 -9.83 18.15 -10.26
CA SER A 32 -10.95 17.39 -9.71
C SER A 32 -10.49 16.55 -8.52
N ARG A 33 -11.31 16.51 -7.46
CA ARG A 33 -11.07 15.61 -6.32
C ARG A 33 -11.27 14.17 -6.77
N PHE A 34 -10.51 13.26 -6.15
CA PHE A 34 -10.62 11.82 -6.36
C PHE A 34 -10.60 11.10 -5.01
N SER A 35 -11.13 9.86 -4.97
CA SER A 35 -11.24 9.06 -3.76
C SER A 35 -9.86 8.56 -3.27
N ALA A 36 -9.80 8.18 -1.99
CA ALA A 36 -8.63 7.49 -1.42
C ALA A 36 -8.27 6.26 -2.25
N LYS A 37 -6.97 6.00 -2.39
CA LYS A 37 -6.41 4.92 -3.19
C LYS A 37 -5.47 4.06 -2.37
N LYS A 38 -5.33 2.80 -2.77
CA LYS A 38 -4.36 1.88 -2.20
C LYS A 38 -3.53 1.22 -3.31
N TYR A 39 -2.40 0.68 -2.94
CA TYR A 39 -1.57 -0.11 -3.84
C TYR A 39 -2.37 -1.32 -4.37
N GLY A 40 -2.32 -1.53 -5.68
CA GLY A 40 -3.08 -2.55 -6.37
C GLY A 40 -4.46 -2.12 -6.88
N ASP A 41 -4.89 -0.89 -6.59
CA ASP A 41 -6.09 -0.35 -7.23
C ASP A 41 -5.85 -0.10 -8.72
N GLU A 42 -6.91 -0.24 -9.50
CA GLU A 42 -6.92 0.06 -10.93
C GLU A 42 -6.50 1.52 -11.22
N PRO A 43 -5.84 1.74 -12.38
CA PRO A 43 -5.51 3.09 -12.82
C PRO A 43 -6.75 3.99 -12.89
N PHE A 44 -6.65 5.23 -12.41
CA PHE A 44 -7.75 6.17 -12.30
C PHE A 44 -7.48 7.47 -13.07
N GLY A 45 -8.55 8.10 -13.56
CA GLY A 45 -8.46 9.36 -14.27
C GLY A 45 -8.44 10.55 -13.31
N VAL A 46 -7.60 11.55 -13.62
CA VAL A 46 -7.64 12.86 -13.00
C VAL A 46 -7.93 13.89 -14.08
N THR A 47 -8.88 14.77 -13.81
CA THR A 47 -9.21 15.87 -14.71
C THR A 47 -8.83 17.19 -14.07
N ALA A 48 -8.24 18.08 -14.87
CA ALA A 48 -7.98 19.45 -14.52
C ALA A 48 -8.61 20.38 -15.55
N LYS A 49 -9.15 21.50 -15.11
CA LYS A 49 -9.79 22.49 -15.99
C LYS A 49 -9.24 23.88 -15.71
N ALA A 50 -8.94 24.60 -16.77
CA ALA A 50 -8.63 26.03 -16.72
C ALA A 50 -9.91 26.87 -16.88
N SER A 51 -9.99 28.02 -16.24
CA SER A 51 -11.10 28.97 -16.42
C SER A 51 -11.19 29.47 -17.87
N SER A 52 -10.06 29.56 -18.56
CA SER A 52 -9.95 29.90 -19.98
C SER A 52 -10.40 28.80 -20.94
N LYS A 53 -10.71 27.59 -20.44
CA LYS A 53 -10.98 26.36 -21.24
C LYS A 53 -9.77 25.85 -22.05
N LEU A 54 -8.59 26.44 -21.91
CA LEU A 54 -7.37 25.95 -22.55
C LEU A 54 -6.97 24.57 -21.97
N PRO A 55 -6.27 23.74 -22.76
CA PRO A 55 -5.82 22.43 -22.32
C PRO A 55 -4.83 22.55 -21.17
N VAL A 56 -5.01 21.69 -20.15
CA VAL A 56 -4.18 21.65 -18.93
C VAL A 56 -3.27 20.44 -18.99
N SER A 57 -1.99 20.63 -18.68
CA SER A 57 -1.01 19.55 -18.55
C SER A 57 -1.00 19.04 -17.11
N ILE A 58 -1.03 17.69 -16.95
CA ILE A 58 -1.00 17.04 -15.65
C ILE A 58 0.34 16.33 -15.48
N PHE A 59 0.99 16.55 -14.34
CA PHE A 59 2.23 15.90 -13.94
C PHE A 59 2.07 15.24 -12.59
N VAL A 60 2.83 14.16 -12.36
CA VAL A 60 2.78 13.39 -11.11
C VAL A 60 4.19 13.23 -10.57
N ASN A 61 4.33 13.42 -9.25
CA ASN A 61 5.55 13.15 -8.51
C ASN A 61 5.24 12.18 -7.38
N GLY A 62 6.04 11.11 -7.23
CA GLY A 62 5.83 10.06 -6.25
C GLY A 62 5.72 8.67 -6.91
N PRO A 63 5.27 7.65 -6.18
CA PRO A 63 5.20 6.27 -6.67
C PRO A 63 4.00 6.03 -7.62
N ALA A 64 3.86 6.86 -8.64
CA ALA A 64 2.83 6.77 -9.67
C ALA A 64 3.34 7.34 -11.00
N SER A 65 2.65 7.03 -12.09
CA SER A 65 2.88 7.60 -13.42
C SER A 65 1.57 8.11 -14.01
N VAL A 66 1.63 9.11 -14.87
CA VAL A 66 0.46 9.65 -15.59
C VAL A 66 0.68 9.52 -17.09
N ASP A 67 -0.37 9.15 -17.83
CA ASP A 67 -0.36 9.13 -19.28
C ASP A 67 -0.84 10.46 -19.88
N LYS A 68 -0.77 10.57 -21.21
CA LYS A 68 -1.20 11.78 -21.96
C LYS A 68 -2.71 12.07 -21.81
N LYS A 69 -3.51 11.10 -21.36
CA LYS A 69 -4.96 11.24 -21.17
C LYS A 69 -5.32 11.60 -19.72
N GLY A 70 -4.33 11.81 -18.83
CA GLY A 70 -4.54 12.10 -17.43
C GLY A 70 -4.88 10.85 -16.58
N LYS A 71 -4.64 9.63 -17.11
CA LYS A 71 -4.81 8.39 -16.36
C LYS A 71 -3.58 8.11 -15.51
N ILE A 72 -3.77 8.02 -14.19
CA ILE A 72 -2.71 7.76 -13.21
C ILE A 72 -2.66 6.26 -12.93
N THR A 73 -1.47 5.69 -13.06
CA THR A 73 -1.16 4.29 -12.70
C THR A 73 -0.31 4.29 -11.43
N ILE A 74 -0.77 3.56 -10.40
CA ILE A 74 -0.10 3.42 -9.12
C ILE A 74 1.08 2.45 -9.27
N LYS A 75 2.29 2.88 -8.88
CA LYS A 75 3.53 2.09 -8.91
C LYS A 75 3.97 1.61 -7.52
N GLY A 76 3.44 2.22 -6.46
CA GLY A 76 3.76 1.89 -5.08
C GLY A 76 2.90 2.66 -4.09
N ALA A 77 2.98 2.26 -2.81
CA ALA A 77 2.37 2.99 -1.71
C ALA A 77 3.21 4.21 -1.33
N GLY A 78 2.54 5.26 -0.82
CA GLY A 78 3.16 6.50 -0.36
C GLY A 78 2.50 7.75 -0.93
N MET A 79 3.15 8.89 -0.70
CA MET A 79 2.64 10.19 -1.11
C MET A 79 2.84 10.44 -2.61
N VAL A 80 1.76 10.79 -3.28
CA VAL A 80 1.74 11.18 -4.70
C VAL A 80 1.25 12.62 -4.79
N ARG A 81 2.02 13.49 -5.45
CA ARG A 81 1.66 14.87 -5.75
C ARG A 81 1.25 14.99 -7.22
N VAL A 82 0.07 15.50 -7.46
CA VAL A 82 -0.49 15.74 -8.79
C VAL A 82 -0.47 17.24 -9.02
N PHE A 83 0.16 17.67 -10.10
CA PHE A 83 0.27 19.08 -10.52
C PHE A 83 -0.52 19.29 -11.80
N ALA A 84 -1.26 20.38 -11.86
CA ALA A 84 -1.90 20.84 -13.07
C ALA A 84 -1.32 22.21 -13.46
N ILE A 85 -0.83 22.31 -14.69
CA ILE A 85 -0.14 23.49 -15.22
C ILE A 85 -0.81 23.93 -16.52
N GLN A 86 -1.01 25.25 -16.66
CA GLN A 86 -1.48 25.87 -17.88
C GLN A 86 -0.63 27.10 -18.19
N MET A 87 0.06 27.07 -19.33
CA MET A 87 1.11 28.06 -19.70
C MET A 87 0.57 29.35 -20.32
N GLY A 88 -0.77 29.47 -20.47
CA GLY A 88 -1.39 30.59 -21.16
C GLY A 88 -1.26 30.52 -22.69
N ASN A 89 -1.65 31.59 -23.33
CA ASN A 89 -1.52 31.84 -24.77
C ASN A 89 -1.41 33.36 -25.05
N GLU A 90 -1.76 33.79 -26.23
CA GLU A 90 -1.75 35.22 -26.57
C GLU A 90 -2.79 36.04 -25.79
N GLN A 91 -3.92 35.44 -25.42
CA GLN A 91 -5.04 36.07 -24.69
C GLN A 91 -4.94 35.90 -23.16
N PHE A 92 -4.42 34.80 -22.68
CA PHE A 92 -4.39 34.45 -21.25
C PHE A 92 -2.97 34.39 -20.71
N MET A 93 -2.78 34.89 -19.47
CA MET A 93 -1.55 34.68 -18.71
C MET A 93 -1.39 33.21 -18.30
N PRO A 94 -0.15 32.73 -18.00
CA PRO A 94 0.02 31.45 -17.33
C PRO A 94 -0.78 31.42 -16.04
N ALA A 95 -1.45 30.29 -15.79
CA ALA A 95 -2.15 30.06 -14.52
C ALA A 95 -1.16 29.70 -13.39
N LYS A 96 -1.47 30.11 -12.17
CA LYS A 96 -0.78 29.56 -10.99
C LYS A 96 -0.97 28.05 -10.96
N PRO A 97 0.11 27.23 -10.89
CA PRO A 97 -0.02 25.78 -10.79
C PRO A 97 -0.88 25.35 -9.61
N GLU A 98 -1.79 24.42 -9.84
CA GLU A 98 -2.58 23.76 -8.79
C GLU A 98 -1.91 22.45 -8.43
N MET A 99 -1.88 22.11 -7.14
CA MET A 99 -1.30 20.87 -6.63
C MET A 99 -2.27 20.18 -5.66
N VAL A 100 -2.47 18.89 -5.86
CA VAL A 100 -3.20 18.02 -4.93
C VAL A 100 -2.28 16.88 -4.51
N THR A 101 -2.27 16.61 -3.20
CA THR A 101 -1.51 15.49 -2.63
C THR A 101 -2.45 14.35 -2.28
N VAL A 102 -2.05 13.12 -2.62
CA VAL A 102 -2.77 11.87 -2.35
C VAL A 102 -1.85 10.91 -1.66
N GLU A 103 -2.34 10.33 -0.60
CA GLU A 103 -1.68 9.18 0.02
C GLU A 103 -2.22 7.89 -0.60
N ILE A 104 -1.32 7.11 -1.20
CA ILE A 104 -1.61 5.75 -1.64
C ILE A 104 -1.34 4.81 -0.47
N ALA A 105 -2.41 4.28 0.10
CA ALA A 105 -2.31 3.35 1.22
C ALA A 105 -1.63 2.04 0.81
N LYS A 106 -1.00 1.35 1.77
CA LYS A 106 -0.45 0.00 1.55
C LYS A 106 -1.57 -1.01 1.31
N ALA A 107 -1.32 -2.00 0.44
CA ALA A 107 -2.18 -3.17 0.30
C ALA A 107 -2.09 -4.07 1.54
N SER A 108 -3.18 -4.75 1.90
CA SER A 108 -3.18 -5.68 3.04
C SER A 108 -2.73 -7.07 2.59
N LEU A 109 -1.70 -7.62 3.21
CA LEU A 109 -1.16 -8.95 2.96
C LEU A 109 -1.31 -9.81 4.21
N VAL A 110 -2.07 -10.90 4.10
CA VAL A 110 -2.26 -11.87 5.19
C VAL A 110 -1.13 -12.90 5.12
N VAL A 111 -0.42 -13.06 6.22
CA VAL A 111 0.65 -14.07 6.41
C VAL A 111 0.17 -15.08 7.43
N ARG A 112 -0.04 -16.33 7.01
CA ARG A 112 -0.50 -17.40 7.87
C ARG A 112 0.58 -18.45 8.04
N ALA A 113 0.88 -18.82 9.27
CA ALA A 113 1.69 -20.00 9.55
C ALA A 113 0.90 -21.28 9.27
N VAL A 114 1.55 -22.26 8.68
CA VAL A 114 0.96 -23.57 8.37
C VAL A 114 0.98 -24.44 9.62
N ASP A 115 -0.18 -25.06 9.95
CA ASP A 115 -0.28 -26.01 11.04
C ASP A 115 0.63 -27.22 10.79
N LYS A 116 1.28 -27.70 11.85
CA LYS A 116 2.20 -28.86 11.79
C LYS A 116 1.84 -29.88 12.87
N LYS A 117 2.28 -31.10 12.66
CA LYS A 117 2.16 -32.21 13.62
C LYS A 117 3.55 -32.81 13.85
N MET A 118 3.84 -33.23 15.06
CA MET A 118 5.05 -33.97 15.43
C MET A 118 4.75 -34.97 16.51
N LYS A 119 5.58 -36.00 16.67
CA LYS A 119 5.51 -36.89 17.83
C LYS A 119 6.37 -36.37 18.97
N GLU A 120 5.99 -36.68 20.18
CA GLU A 120 6.75 -36.35 21.38
C GLU A 120 8.19 -36.87 21.27
N GLY A 121 9.18 -35.98 21.51
CA GLY A 121 10.61 -36.30 21.42
C GLY A 121 11.21 -36.26 20.01
N GLU A 122 10.44 -35.94 18.96
CA GLU A 122 10.98 -35.71 17.63
C GLU A 122 11.54 -34.27 17.51
N LYS A 123 12.42 -34.08 16.54
CA LYS A 123 12.90 -32.75 16.17
C LYS A 123 11.75 -31.91 15.59
N HIS A 124 11.69 -30.61 15.92
CA HIS A 124 10.70 -29.71 15.34
C HIS A 124 10.77 -29.71 13.80
N PRO A 125 9.62 -29.82 13.13
CA PRO A 125 9.57 -29.68 11.68
C PRO A 125 9.85 -28.23 11.28
N ASP A 126 10.24 -28.03 10.03
CA ASP A 126 10.40 -26.69 9.46
C ASP A 126 9.03 -25.98 9.42
N PHE A 127 8.99 -24.79 10.01
CA PHE A 127 7.81 -23.97 10.01
C PHE A 127 7.73 -23.14 8.74
N THR A 128 6.60 -23.27 8.06
CA THR A 128 6.34 -22.58 6.78
C THR A 128 5.19 -21.61 6.92
N VAL A 129 5.17 -20.58 6.06
CA VAL A 129 4.10 -19.59 6.00
C VAL A 129 3.49 -19.55 4.59
N THR A 130 2.24 -19.13 4.53
CA THR A 130 1.52 -18.85 3.29
C THR A 130 1.12 -17.38 3.26
N TYR A 131 1.02 -16.82 2.06
CA TYR A 131 0.65 -15.43 1.84
C TYR A 131 -0.64 -15.36 1.02
N LYS A 132 -1.53 -14.43 1.40
CA LYS A 132 -2.76 -14.15 0.66
C LYS A 132 -3.00 -12.65 0.57
N GLY A 133 -3.16 -12.14 -0.65
CA GLY A 133 -3.45 -10.73 -0.90
C GLY A 133 -2.37 -9.99 -1.69
N PHE A 134 -1.46 -10.68 -2.35
CA PHE A 134 -0.60 -10.04 -3.35
C PHE A 134 -1.44 -9.45 -4.48
N VAL A 135 -1.01 -8.29 -4.95
CA VAL A 135 -1.64 -7.55 -6.06
C VAL A 135 -0.64 -7.40 -7.21
N ASN A 136 -1.11 -6.98 -8.38
CA ASN A 136 -0.28 -6.74 -9.58
C ASN A 136 0.56 -7.95 -10.04
N GLY A 137 0.15 -9.19 -9.71
CA GLY A 137 0.90 -10.40 -10.05
C GLY A 137 2.19 -10.59 -9.23
N GLU A 138 2.34 -9.88 -8.11
CA GLU A 138 3.49 -10.01 -7.23
C GLU A 138 3.49 -11.30 -6.39
N SER A 139 4.63 -11.64 -5.85
CA SER A 139 4.87 -12.82 -5.03
C SER A 139 5.74 -12.49 -3.81
N VAL A 140 6.13 -13.51 -3.06
CA VAL A 140 7.03 -13.36 -1.89
C VAL A 140 8.39 -12.75 -2.27
N GLU A 141 8.84 -12.93 -3.50
CA GLU A 141 10.11 -12.39 -4.01
C GLU A 141 10.11 -10.86 -4.11
N ASN A 142 8.93 -10.24 -4.19
CA ASN A 142 8.76 -8.79 -4.24
C ASN A 142 8.76 -8.14 -2.84
N LEU A 143 8.80 -8.94 -1.76
CA LEU A 143 8.93 -8.42 -0.41
C LEU A 143 10.37 -8.01 -0.11
N THR A 144 10.56 -6.92 0.62
CA THR A 144 11.88 -6.51 1.13
C THR A 144 12.45 -7.58 2.05
N LYS A 145 11.56 -8.20 2.86
CA LYS A 145 11.90 -9.30 3.74
C LYS A 145 10.71 -10.24 3.89
N PRO A 146 10.84 -11.53 3.60
CA PRO A 146 9.80 -12.51 3.83
C PRO A 146 9.59 -12.77 5.32
N ALA A 147 8.41 -13.31 5.70
CA ALA A 147 8.12 -13.70 7.06
C ALA A 147 8.93 -14.94 7.47
N ILE A 148 9.30 -14.97 8.74
CA ILE A 148 9.78 -16.17 9.41
C ILE A 148 8.73 -16.65 10.41
N ALA A 149 8.61 -17.97 10.57
CA ALA A 149 7.73 -18.57 11.56
C ALA A 149 8.56 -19.13 12.72
N LYS A 150 8.13 -18.85 13.95
CA LYS A 150 8.77 -19.34 15.17
C LYS A 150 7.77 -20.04 16.06
N LEU A 151 8.24 -21.06 16.78
CA LEU A 151 7.44 -21.69 17.81
C LEU A 151 7.36 -20.80 19.05
N VAL A 152 6.13 -20.63 19.56
CA VAL A 152 5.85 -19.97 20.83
C VAL A 152 5.03 -20.93 21.67
N GLU A 153 5.50 -21.21 22.88
CA GLU A 153 4.76 -22.01 23.85
C GLU A 153 3.90 -21.08 24.70
N ASP A 154 2.60 -21.36 24.72
CA ASP A 154 1.62 -20.65 25.55
C ASP A 154 1.01 -21.61 26.57
N GLY A 155 0.94 -21.18 27.83
CA GLY A 155 0.40 -21.95 28.94
C GLY A 155 1.45 -22.62 29.82
N LYS A 156 0.99 -23.13 30.96
CA LYS A 156 1.82 -23.79 32.00
C LYS A 156 1.43 -25.27 32.15
N GLY A 157 2.42 -26.11 32.48
CA GLY A 157 2.22 -27.53 32.80
C GLY A 157 1.81 -28.40 31.59
N LYS A 158 0.99 -29.42 31.83
CA LYS A 158 0.58 -30.41 30.80
C LYS A 158 -0.36 -29.89 29.72
N ARG A 159 -0.84 -28.64 29.82
CA ARG A 159 -1.76 -28.00 28.85
C ARG A 159 -1.03 -26.94 28.00
N LYS A 160 0.26 -27.08 27.77
CA LYS A 160 0.99 -26.17 26.86
C LYS A 160 0.39 -26.23 25.46
N LYS A 161 0.08 -25.06 24.92
CA LYS A 161 -0.28 -24.90 23.52
C LYS A 161 0.96 -24.47 22.75
N HIS A 162 1.24 -25.17 21.68
CA HIS A 162 2.36 -24.86 20.79
C HIS A 162 1.84 -24.09 19.60
N LYS A 163 2.13 -22.79 19.53
CA LYS A 163 1.73 -21.90 18.45
C LYS A 163 2.91 -21.63 17.52
N ILE A 164 2.65 -21.68 16.22
CA ILE A 164 3.60 -21.26 15.19
C ILE A 164 3.25 -19.82 14.82
N VAL A 165 4.11 -18.87 15.19
CA VAL A 165 3.84 -17.43 15.03
C VAL A 165 4.68 -16.86 13.90
N PRO A 166 4.05 -16.38 12.81
CA PRO A 166 4.76 -15.70 11.73
C PRO A 166 5.06 -14.25 12.13
N SER A 167 6.23 -13.74 11.69
CA SER A 167 6.67 -12.36 11.98
C SER A 167 7.78 -11.90 11.04
N GLY A 168 8.13 -10.62 11.11
CA GLY A 168 9.34 -10.08 10.51
C GLY A 168 9.26 -9.77 9.01
N SER A 169 8.06 -9.78 8.41
CA SER A 169 7.91 -9.32 7.01
C SER A 169 8.10 -7.82 6.89
N GLU A 170 8.77 -7.39 5.82
CA GLU A 170 8.95 -5.99 5.49
C GLU A 170 8.59 -5.73 4.03
N SER A 171 7.84 -4.65 3.77
CA SER A 171 7.55 -4.16 2.43
C SER A 171 7.19 -2.68 2.43
N ARG A 172 7.56 -2.02 1.35
CA ARG A 172 7.12 -0.65 1.08
C ARG A 172 5.63 -0.59 0.75
N ASN A 173 5.13 -1.60 0.02
CA ASN A 173 3.80 -1.60 -0.61
C ASN A 173 2.73 -2.35 0.18
N TYR A 174 3.12 -3.19 1.16
CA TYR A 174 2.20 -4.03 1.91
C TYR A 174 2.21 -3.71 3.41
N SER A 175 1.04 -3.82 4.02
CA SER A 175 0.84 -3.94 5.45
C SER A 175 0.50 -5.40 5.78
N PHE A 176 1.05 -5.94 6.87
CA PHE A 176 0.96 -7.36 7.18
C PHE A 176 -0.03 -7.66 8.28
N LYS A 177 -0.89 -8.66 8.05
CA LYS A 177 -1.75 -9.27 9.07
C LYS A 177 -1.26 -10.69 9.31
N TYR A 178 -0.72 -10.95 10.49
CA TYR A 178 -0.19 -12.26 10.87
C TYR A 178 -1.29 -13.15 11.48
N ILE A 179 -1.31 -14.41 11.07
CA ILE A 179 -2.21 -15.45 11.60
C ILE A 179 -1.34 -16.62 12.03
N SER A 180 -1.39 -16.96 13.31
CA SER A 180 -0.65 -18.10 13.87
C SER A 180 -1.25 -19.42 13.40
N GLY A 181 -0.39 -20.44 13.27
CA GLY A 181 -0.75 -21.83 13.14
C GLY A 181 -0.57 -22.58 14.47
N ASP A 182 -1.01 -23.85 14.49
CA ASP A 182 -0.86 -24.73 15.63
C ASP A 182 0.18 -25.82 15.34
N LEU A 183 0.99 -26.16 16.36
CA LEU A 183 1.82 -27.34 16.35
C LEU A 183 1.17 -28.41 17.27
N ASN A 184 0.64 -29.45 16.67
CA ASN A 184 0.02 -30.54 17.37
C ASN A 184 1.07 -31.61 17.74
N VAL A 185 1.40 -31.74 19.02
CA VAL A 185 2.30 -32.77 19.54
C VAL A 185 1.51 -34.02 19.89
N ILE A 186 1.79 -35.12 19.20
CA ILE A 186 1.21 -36.43 19.44
C ILE A 186 2.04 -37.12 20.54
N LEU A 187 1.44 -37.28 21.70
CA LEU A 187 2.08 -37.97 22.84
C LEU A 187 2.34 -39.45 22.51
N LYS A 188 3.50 -39.96 22.89
CA LYS A 188 3.75 -41.42 22.87
C LYS A 188 2.77 -42.10 23.86
N ARG A 189 2.00 -43.04 23.38
CA ARG A 189 1.29 -43.95 24.30
C ARG A 189 2.34 -44.72 25.11
N LYS A 190 2.33 -44.58 26.43
CA LYS A 190 3.06 -45.51 27.28
C LYS A 190 2.52 -46.92 26.99
N SER A 191 3.39 -47.83 26.53
CA SER A 191 3.00 -49.22 26.45
C SER A 191 2.83 -49.76 27.88
N PHE A 192 1.80 -50.57 28.11
CA PHE A 192 1.55 -51.19 29.42
C PHE A 192 2.74 -52.06 29.88
N SER A 193 3.67 -52.39 28.98
CA SER A 193 4.88 -53.15 29.24
C SER A 193 5.97 -52.36 29.99
N ASP A 194 5.91 -51.02 30.01
CA ASP A 194 6.96 -50.21 30.65
C ASP A 194 6.73 -50.02 32.17
N GLU A 195 5.63 -50.54 32.71
CA GLU A 195 5.24 -50.37 34.10
C GLU A 195 5.15 -51.67 34.89
N ILE A 196 5.66 -52.79 34.30
CA ILE A 196 5.74 -54.06 35.04
C ILE A 196 7.08 -54.11 35.76
N ASP A 197 7.11 -53.53 36.97
CA ASP A 197 8.14 -53.84 37.93
C ASP A 197 7.99 -55.33 38.36
N ILE A 198 8.86 -56.19 37.81
CA ILE A 198 8.93 -57.59 38.25
C ILE A 198 9.53 -57.57 39.65
N CYS A 199 8.74 -57.94 40.64
CA CYS A 199 9.27 -58.12 41.98
C CYS A 199 10.31 -59.27 42.00
N PRO A 200 11.58 -58.96 42.43
CA PRO A 200 12.62 -59.95 42.47
C PRO A 200 12.26 -61.04 43.50
N GLY A 201 11.92 -62.27 43.01
CA GLY A 201 11.78 -63.40 43.84
C GLY A 201 10.58 -64.30 43.61
N ILE A 202 9.46 -63.93 43.00
CA ILE A 202 8.25 -64.75 42.90
C ILE A 202 7.58 -64.77 41.51
N GLY A 203 8.14 -64.16 40.47
CA GLY A 203 7.64 -64.26 39.08
C GLY A 203 6.16 -63.82 38.86
N VAL A 204 5.62 -62.95 39.72
CA VAL A 204 4.22 -62.46 39.64
C VAL A 204 4.24 -60.91 39.56
N ALA A 205 3.36 -60.37 38.73
CA ALA A 205 3.22 -58.89 38.55
C ALA A 205 2.65 -58.28 39.86
N CYS A 206 3.35 -57.28 40.44
CA CYS A 206 2.86 -56.51 41.57
C CYS A 206 1.96 -55.35 41.08
N SER A 207 0.69 -55.35 41.47
CA SER A 207 -0.17 -54.18 41.34
C SER A 207 0.16 -53.16 42.43
N ARG A 208 0.61 -51.96 42.04
CA ARG A 208 0.81 -50.83 42.97
C ARG A 208 -0.55 -50.32 43.41
N SER A 209 -0.91 -50.58 44.67
CA SER A 209 -2.05 -49.96 45.37
C SER A 209 -1.93 -48.45 45.28
N GLN A 210 -2.93 -47.79 44.76
CA GLN A 210 -3.07 -46.32 44.79
C GLN A 210 -3.14 -45.91 46.29
N LYS A 211 -2.14 -45.16 46.76
CA LYS A 211 -2.28 -44.36 47.96
C LYS A 211 -3.08 -43.10 47.62
N THR A 212 -4.31 -43.08 48.08
CA THR A 212 -5.09 -41.83 48.27
C THR A 212 -4.56 -41.12 49.49
N ASP A 213 -4.04 -39.90 49.31
CA ASP A 213 -4.01 -38.80 50.27
C ASP A 213 -4.39 -37.51 49.56
#